data_3b6824a641acf84b2ba111664120b519
#
_entry.id   3b6824a641acf84b2ba111664120b519
#
_cell.length_a   1.000
_cell.length_b   1.000
_cell.length_c   1.000
_cell.angle_alpha   90.00
_cell.angle_beta   90.00
_cell.angle_gamma   90.00
#
_symmetry.space_group_name_H-M   'P 1'
#
loop_
_entity.id
_entity.type
_entity.pdbx_description
1 polymer ?
#
loop_
_entity_poly.entity_id
_entity_poly.type
_entity_poly.pdbx_seq_one_letter_code
_entity_poly.pdbx_strand_id
1 'polypeptide(L)'
;MIPLDITSDTQAIADFIWNPMAYVVLGLGLAYTIGTKAVQFRRVPDMVRQLRDSTGGDGGMSSFQALAMALASRVGVGSIAGVATAIGGGGPGALLWMAVTGLLGCTVGYAEACLSQTFKRQVEDEDLKRAKEDIGGMPYYIRYGLSWPKVGALIAVLGVVGYALVFLQVSTIASSWSRAFGLPSWGPAVVVTGLVAMVIFGGTVRLVKVTQVLVPLLAFGYLGLALAVIGINYAQIPSAISLIVRSAFGMEPLLAGIAGAAVAWGVRRAVFA
;
A
#
# COMPACT_ATOMS: atom_id res chain seq x y z
N MET A 1 6.66 -11.30 40.13
CA MET A 1 5.75 -11.24 38.95
C MET A 1 6.25 -10.08 38.12
N ILE A 2 7.00 -10.36 37.06
CA ILE A 2 7.47 -9.33 36.12
C ILE A 2 6.23 -8.96 35.30
N PRO A 3 5.78 -7.70 35.32
CA PRO A 3 4.69 -7.31 34.42
C PRO A 3 5.23 -7.46 33.00
N LEU A 4 4.72 -8.42 32.27
CA LEU A 4 4.90 -8.52 30.83
C LEU A 4 4.28 -7.26 30.24
N ASP A 5 5.10 -6.29 29.92
CA ASP A 5 4.68 -5.11 29.17
C ASP A 5 4.55 -5.54 27.70
N ILE A 6 3.41 -6.17 27.41
CA ILE A 6 3.09 -6.74 26.08
C ILE A 6 3.30 -5.71 24.97
N THR A 7 3.18 -4.44 25.27
CA THR A 7 3.36 -3.36 24.29
C THR A 7 4.82 -3.13 23.97
N SER A 8 5.71 -3.12 24.95
CA SER A 8 7.16 -2.96 24.74
C SER A 8 7.77 -4.18 24.05
N ASP A 9 7.36 -5.38 24.43
CA ASP A 9 7.88 -6.62 23.85
C ASP A 9 7.43 -6.79 22.39
N THR A 10 6.17 -6.48 22.07
CA THR A 10 5.70 -6.49 20.68
C THR A 10 6.36 -5.43 19.82
N GLN A 11 6.68 -4.26 20.38
CA GLN A 11 7.41 -3.22 19.68
C GLN A 11 8.85 -3.65 19.39
N ALA A 12 9.54 -4.24 20.37
CA ALA A 12 10.90 -4.74 20.20
C ALA A 12 10.98 -5.83 19.11
N ILE A 13 10.04 -6.76 19.09
CA ILE A 13 9.96 -7.79 18.05
C ILE A 13 9.68 -7.16 16.67
N ALA A 14 8.76 -6.22 16.60
CA ALA A 14 8.48 -5.50 15.36
C ALA A 14 9.72 -4.76 14.86
N ASP A 15 10.45 -4.07 15.73
CA ASP A 15 11.68 -3.35 15.38
C ASP A 15 12.79 -4.28 14.92
N PHE A 16 12.95 -5.44 15.56
CA PHE A 16 13.93 -6.45 15.17
C PHE A 16 13.67 -6.98 13.75
N ILE A 17 12.40 -7.17 13.37
CA ILE A 17 12.03 -7.65 12.04
C ILE A 17 12.12 -6.52 11.00
N TRP A 18 11.58 -5.35 11.31
CA TRP A 18 11.41 -4.28 10.34
C TRP A 18 12.68 -3.48 10.04
N ASN A 19 13.61 -3.38 10.99
CA ASN A 19 14.86 -2.65 10.73
C ASN A 19 15.69 -3.27 9.61
N PRO A 20 16.04 -4.58 9.64
CA PRO A 20 16.76 -5.19 8.52
C PRO A 20 15.92 -5.26 7.24
N MET A 21 14.58 -5.47 7.35
CA MET A 21 13.70 -5.56 6.20
C MET A 21 13.67 -4.24 5.40
N ALA A 22 13.73 -3.10 6.06
CA ALA A 22 13.79 -1.80 5.40
C ALA A 22 14.99 -1.69 4.44
N TYR A 23 16.18 -2.12 4.89
CA TYR A 23 17.39 -2.12 4.05
C TYR A 23 17.29 -3.14 2.90
N VAL A 24 16.71 -4.31 3.16
CA VAL A 24 16.48 -5.33 2.13
C VAL A 24 15.57 -4.78 1.03
N VAL A 25 14.46 -4.12 1.38
CA VAL A 25 13.52 -3.54 0.41
C VAL A 25 14.19 -2.43 -0.40
N LEU A 26 14.96 -1.55 0.24
CA LEU A 26 15.73 -0.51 -0.48
C LEU A 26 16.75 -1.14 -1.43
N GLY A 27 17.50 -2.13 -0.98
CA GLY A 27 18.50 -2.84 -1.79
C GLY A 27 17.86 -3.53 -2.99
N LEU A 28 16.76 -4.25 -2.79
CA LEU A 28 16.00 -4.88 -3.87
C LEU A 28 15.41 -3.84 -4.82
N GLY A 29 14.81 -2.78 -4.31
CA GLY A 29 14.27 -1.69 -5.13
C GLY A 29 15.34 -1.05 -6.00
N LEU A 30 16.54 -0.82 -5.47
CA LEU A 30 17.67 -0.30 -6.21
C LEU A 30 18.17 -1.31 -7.26
N ALA A 31 18.34 -2.58 -6.89
CA ALA A 31 18.75 -3.65 -7.80
C ALA A 31 17.77 -3.79 -8.97
N TYR A 32 16.48 -3.84 -8.70
CA TYR A 32 15.45 -3.89 -9.75
C TYR A 32 15.40 -2.60 -10.58
N THR A 33 15.61 -1.43 -9.98
CA THR A 33 15.68 -0.15 -10.73
C THR A 33 16.82 -0.19 -11.73
N ILE A 34 18.00 -0.64 -11.34
CA ILE A 34 19.16 -0.78 -12.22
C ILE A 34 18.90 -1.87 -13.27
N GLY A 35 18.47 -3.06 -12.85
CA GLY A 35 18.23 -4.21 -13.74
C GLY A 35 17.15 -3.94 -14.80
N THR A 36 16.11 -3.21 -14.46
CA THR A 36 15.03 -2.82 -15.40
C THR A 36 15.31 -1.52 -16.14
N LYS A 37 16.48 -0.90 -15.94
CA LYS A 37 16.87 0.40 -16.53
C LYS A 37 15.82 1.48 -16.20
N ALA A 38 15.49 1.62 -14.91
CA ALA A 38 14.54 2.60 -14.38
C ALA A 38 13.17 2.55 -15.10
N VAL A 39 12.56 1.37 -15.14
CA VAL A 39 11.27 1.10 -15.81
C VAL A 39 10.17 2.05 -15.33
N GLN A 40 10.17 2.42 -14.06
CA GLN A 40 9.21 3.32 -13.42
C GLN A 40 9.16 4.73 -14.05
N PHE A 41 10.23 5.15 -14.71
CA PHE A 41 10.26 6.42 -15.44
C PHE A 41 10.12 6.23 -16.94
N ARG A 42 10.80 5.21 -17.49
CA ARG A 42 10.87 4.98 -18.93
C ARG A 42 9.54 4.56 -19.54
N ARG A 43 8.73 3.80 -18.78
CA ARG A 43 7.46 3.25 -19.27
C ARG A 43 6.22 4.05 -18.88
N VAL A 44 6.38 5.23 -18.27
CA VAL A 44 5.24 6.10 -17.93
C VAL A 44 4.38 6.44 -19.15
N PRO A 45 4.93 6.81 -20.33
CA PRO A 45 4.11 7.08 -21.51
C PRO A 45 3.31 5.85 -21.97
N ASP A 46 3.93 4.66 -21.93
CA ASP A 46 3.27 3.40 -22.30
C ASP A 46 2.11 3.08 -21.32
N MET A 47 2.33 3.33 -20.01
CA MET A 47 1.30 3.13 -19.00
C MET A 47 0.08 4.03 -19.22
N VAL A 48 0.32 5.31 -19.51
CA VAL A 48 -0.77 6.27 -19.81
C VAL A 48 -1.52 5.85 -21.07
N ARG A 49 -0.79 5.43 -22.11
CA ARG A 49 -1.40 4.95 -23.34
C ARG A 49 -2.28 3.72 -23.12
N GLN A 50 -1.79 2.72 -22.38
CA GLN A 50 -2.55 1.51 -22.06
C GLN A 50 -3.82 1.79 -21.25
N LEU A 51 -3.81 2.79 -20.37
CA LEU A 51 -5.00 3.20 -19.63
C LEU A 51 -6.05 3.85 -20.56
N ARG A 52 -5.59 4.56 -21.58
CA ARG A 52 -6.44 5.27 -22.52
C ARG A 52 -7.04 4.33 -23.57
N ASP A 53 -6.25 3.35 -24.04
CA ASP A 53 -6.63 2.41 -25.11
C ASP A 53 -7.25 1.12 -24.54
N SER A 54 -7.69 1.13 -23.29
CA SER A 54 -8.12 -0.02 -22.52
C SER A 54 -9.47 -0.57 -23.02
N THR A 55 -9.41 -1.47 -23.97
CA THR A 55 -10.51 -2.39 -24.28
C THR A 55 -10.34 -3.65 -23.43
N GLY A 56 -11.32 -4.00 -22.60
CA GLY A 56 -11.33 -5.29 -21.91
C GLY A 56 -11.26 -6.41 -22.95
N GLY A 57 -10.24 -7.27 -22.89
CA GLY A 57 -10.21 -8.49 -23.69
C GLY A 57 -11.33 -9.45 -23.28
N ASP A 58 -11.57 -10.50 -24.08
CA ASP A 58 -12.62 -11.49 -23.84
C ASP A 58 -12.55 -12.06 -22.42
N GLY A 59 -13.45 -11.57 -21.55
CA GLY A 59 -13.60 -12.06 -20.17
C GLY A 59 -12.62 -11.51 -19.12
N GLY A 60 -11.66 -10.64 -19.50
CA GLY A 60 -10.68 -10.05 -18.58
C GLY A 60 -11.07 -8.66 -18.05
N MET A 61 -10.42 -8.23 -16.96
CA MET A 61 -10.52 -6.87 -16.45
C MET A 61 -9.84 -5.89 -17.41
N SER A 62 -10.43 -4.71 -17.61
CA SER A 62 -9.77 -3.62 -18.33
C SER A 62 -8.57 -3.07 -17.56
N SER A 63 -7.61 -2.41 -18.25
CA SER A 63 -6.45 -1.79 -17.59
C SER A 63 -6.86 -0.76 -16.55
N PHE A 64 -7.97 -0.03 -16.78
CA PHE A 64 -8.52 0.91 -15.81
C PHE A 64 -9.09 0.20 -14.57
N GLN A 65 -9.79 -0.91 -14.76
CA GLN A 65 -10.30 -1.72 -13.63
C GLN A 65 -9.14 -2.31 -12.82
N ALA A 66 -8.10 -2.82 -13.49
CA ALA A 66 -6.91 -3.32 -12.83
C ALA A 66 -6.18 -2.23 -12.04
N LEU A 67 -6.07 -1.01 -12.60
CA LEU A 67 -5.52 0.15 -11.89
C LEU A 67 -6.37 0.51 -10.68
N ALA A 68 -7.70 0.57 -10.82
CA ALA A 68 -8.60 0.89 -9.71
C ALA A 68 -8.47 -0.14 -8.56
N MET A 69 -8.39 -1.43 -8.90
CA MET A 69 -8.15 -2.49 -7.91
C MET A 69 -6.78 -2.34 -7.23
N ALA A 70 -5.73 -2.05 -7.99
CA ALA A 70 -4.40 -1.82 -7.45
C ALA A 70 -4.34 -0.59 -6.54
N LEU A 71 -5.02 0.49 -6.88
CA LEU A 71 -5.14 1.68 -6.04
C LEU A 71 -5.96 1.38 -4.78
N ALA A 72 -7.05 0.64 -4.88
CA ALA A 72 -7.87 0.23 -3.74
C ALA A 72 -7.06 -0.51 -2.67
N SER A 73 -6.13 -1.36 -3.10
CA SER A 73 -5.30 -2.13 -2.18
C SER A 73 -4.17 -1.31 -1.53
N ARG A 74 -3.78 -0.18 -2.13
CA ARG A 74 -2.64 0.63 -1.68
C ARG A 74 -3.04 1.95 -1.03
N VAL A 75 -4.11 2.58 -1.50
CA VAL A 75 -4.61 3.84 -0.93
C VAL A 75 -5.56 3.54 0.21
N GLY A 76 -5.04 3.49 1.40
CA GLY A 76 -5.81 3.21 2.61
C GLY A 76 -5.43 4.13 3.78
N VAL A 77 -6.01 3.87 4.92
CA VAL A 77 -5.70 4.60 6.17
C VAL A 77 -4.21 4.55 6.50
N GLY A 78 -3.55 3.41 6.22
CA GLY A 78 -2.12 3.23 6.43
C GLY A 78 -1.27 4.24 5.64
N SER A 79 -1.63 4.50 4.39
CA SER A 79 -0.92 5.44 3.53
C SER A 79 -1.15 6.89 3.96
N ILE A 80 -2.38 7.26 4.36
CA ILE A 80 -2.76 8.63 4.69
C ILE A 80 -2.32 8.99 6.10
N ALA A 81 -2.77 8.26 7.12
CA ALA A 81 -2.39 8.48 8.51
C ALA A 81 -0.91 8.13 8.76
N GLY A 82 -0.35 7.23 7.94
CA GLY A 82 1.04 6.84 7.99
C GLY A 82 2.02 7.98 7.73
N VAL A 83 1.68 8.90 6.85
CA VAL A 83 2.49 10.11 6.60
C VAL A 83 2.56 10.97 7.86
N ALA A 84 1.42 11.20 8.52
CA ALA A 84 1.38 11.97 9.75
C ALA A 84 2.21 11.32 10.88
N THR A 85 2.13 9.99 11.02
CA THR A 85 2.94 9.26 12.01
C THR A 85 4.43 9.25 11.67
N ALA A 86 4.79 9.22 10.38
CA ALA A 86 6.19 9.33 9.95
C ALA A 86 6.78 10.70 10.28
N ILE A 87 6.01 11.77 10.05
CA ILE A 87 6.43 13.14 10.42
C ILE A 87 6.54 13.26 11.94
N GLY A 88 5.58 12.71 12.70
CA GLY A 88 5.59 12.75 14.15
C GLY A 88 6.76 12.00 14.79
N GLY A 89 7.17 10.85 14.22
CA GLY A 89 8.26 10.03 14.75
C GLY A 89 9.63 10.33 14.15
N GLY A 90 9.67 10.68 12.85
CA GLY A 90 10.91 10.90 12.09
C GLY A 90 11.16 12.35 11.66
N GLY A 91 10.27 13.26 12.02
CA GLY A 91 10.35 14.64 11.58
C GLY A 91 9.97 14.84 10.10
N PRO A 92 9.98 16.09 9.62
CA PRO A 92 9.60 16.43 8.24
C PRO A 92 10.42 15.71 7.17
N GLY A 93 11.69 15.38 7.46
CA GLY A 93 12.59 14.67 6.57
C GLY A 93 12.15 13.26 6.20
N ALA A 94 11.29 12.63 7.01
CA ALA A 94 10.73 11.32 6.71
C ALA A 94 9.95 11.30 5.39
N LEU A 95 9.33 12.43 5.00
CA LEU A 95 8.61 12.56 3.74
C LEU A 95 9.51 12.32 2.52
N LEU A 96 10.72 12.87 2.52
CA LEU A 96 11.67 12.68 1.42
C LEU A 96 12.05 11.19 1.31
N TRP A 97 12.36 10.55 2.42
CA TRP A 97 12.72 9.13 2.43
C TRP A 97 11.55 8.22 2.07
N MET A 98 10.32 8.58 2.45
CA MET A 98 9.11 7.90 1.97
C MET A 98 8.98 7.97 0.46
N ALA A 99 9.18 9.17 -0.13
CA ALA A 99 9.11 9.34 -1.58
C ALA A 99 10.19 8.53 -2.32
N VAL A 100 11.44 8.56 -1.84
CA VAL A 100 12.56 7.78 -2.40
C VAL A 100 12.27 6.29 -2.34
N THR A 101 11.84 5.81 -1.19
CA THR A 101 11.53 4.37 -1.00
C THR A 101 10.33 3.95 -1.86
N GLY A 102 9.31 4.79 -1.96
CA GLY A 102 8.16 4.54 -2.83
C GLY A 102 8.55 4.44 -4.31
N LEU A 103 9.40 5.34 -4.80
CA LEU A 103 9.93 5.28 -6.17
C LEU A 103 10.75 4.01 -6.44
N LEU A 104 11.58 3.59 -5.50
CA LEU A 104 12.31 2.32 -5.60
C LEU A 104 11.36 1.12 -5.50
N GLY A 105 10.37 1.18 -4.62
CA GLY A 105 9.36 0.15 -4.44
C GLY A 105 8.49 -0.10 -5.68
N CYS A 106 8.27 0.92 -6.52
CA CYS A 106 7.55 0.76 -7.79
C CYS A 106 8.16 -0.32 -8.70
N THR A 107 9.49 -0.49 -8.69
CA THR A 107 10.15 -1.53 -9.50
C THR A 107 9.94 -2.93 -8.94
N VAL A 108 9.87 -3.06 -7.63
CA VAL A 108 9.54 -4.34 -6.97
C VAL A 108 8.10 -4.72 -7.30
N GLY A 109 7.15 -3.78 -7.18
CA GLY A 109 5.75 -4.00 -7.58
C GLY A 109 5.60 -4.35 -9.05
N TYR A 110 6.39 -3.74 -9.94
CA TYR A 110 6.42 -4.11 -11.36
C TYR A 110 6.89 -5.55 -11.57
N ALA A 111 7.98 -5.96 -10.92
CA ALA A 111 8.49 -7.32 -11.00
C ALA A 111 7.48 -8.34 -10.46
N GLU A 112 6.83 -8.03 -9.33
CA GLU A 112 5.77 -8.86 -8.75
C GLU A 112 4.58 -9.02 -9.72
N ALA A 113 4.12 -7.93 -10.31
CA ALA A 113 3.03 -7.96 -11.29
C ALA A 113 3.39 -8.82 -12.51
N CYS A 114 4.61 -8.68 -13.05
CA CYS A 114 5.08 -9.50 -14.15
C CYS A 114 5.11 -10.99 -13.78
N LEU A 115 5.69 -11.34 -12.62
CA LEU A 115 5.73 -12.73 -12.14
C LEU A 115 4.33 -13.30 -11.92
N SER A 116 3.42 -12.51 -11.34
CA SER A 116 2.03 -12.92 -11.10
C SER A 116 1.30 -13.23 -12.40
N GLN A 117 1.52 -12.45 -13.45
CA GLN A 117 0.93 -12.71 -14.78
C GLN A 117 1.58 -13.90 -15.49
N THR A 118 2.90 -14.08 -15.37
CA THR A 118 3.64 -15.17 -16.01
C THR A 118 3.25 -16.55 -15.45
N PHE A 119 3.02 -16.62 -14.15
CA PHE A 119 2.74 -17.87 -13.44
C PHE A 119 1.27 -18.02 -13.04
N LYS A 120 0.36 -17.23 -13.61
CA LYS A 120 -1.07 -17.40 -13.39
C LYS A 120 -1.57 -18.74 -13.93
N ARG A 121 -2.61 -19.28 -13.31
CA ARG A 121 -3.30 -20.50 -13.70
C ARG A 121 -4.79 -20.27 -13.79
N GLN A 122 -5.40 -20.92 -14.78
CA GLN A 122 -6.86 -20.99 -14.86
C GLN A 122 -7.33 -22.16 -14.00
N VAL A 123 -8.25 -21.87 -13.09
CA VAL A 123 -8.90 -22.88 -12.27
C VAL A 123 -10.36 -22.97 -12.73
N GLU A 124 -10.73 -24.14 -13.18
CA GLU A 124 -12.12 -24.52 -13.42
C GLU A 124 -12.62 -25.18 -12.13
N ASP A 125 -13.57 -24.55 -11.47
CA ASP A 125 -14.24 -25.13 -10.33
C ASP A 125 -15.58 -25.69 -10.83
N GLU A 126 -15.61 -26.99 -11.17
CA GLU A 126 -16.79 -27.69 -11.69
C GLU A 126 -17.96 -27.69 -10.68
N ASP A 127 -17.65 -27.67 -9.36
CA ASP A 127 -18.65 -27.73 -8.30
C ASP A 127 -19.37 -26.39 -8.09
N LEU A 128 -18.72 -25.26 -8.40
CA LEU A 128 -19.27 -23.91 -8.14
C LEU A 128 -19.89 -23.24 -9.36
N LYS A 129 -19.88 -23.87 -10.56
CA LYS A 129 -20.36 -23.25 -11.83
C LYS A 129 -19.84 -21.83 -12.05
N ARG A 130 -18.65 -21.52 -11.52
CA ARG A 130 -18.00 -20.22 -11.71
C ARG A 130 -17.32 -20.18 -13.06
N ALA A 131 -17.37 -19.01 -13.69
CA ALA A 131 -16.58 -18.74 -14.89
C ALA A 131 -15.08 -19.03 -14.59
N LYS A 132 -14.35 -19.47 -15.60
CA LYS A 132 -12.89 -19.65 -15.53
C LYS A 132 -12.24 -18.43 -14.92
N GLU A 133 -11.67 -18.56 -13.74
CA GLU A 133 -10.97 -17.47 -13.08
C GLU A 133 -9.45 -17.69 -13.17
N ASP A 134 -8.72 -16.64 -13.57
CA ASP A 134 -7.26 -16.63 -13.52
C ASP A 134 -6.81 -16.39 -12.09
N ILE A 135 -6.10 -17.33 -11.50
CA ILE A 135 -5.53 -17.24 -10.16
C ILE A 135 -4.00 -17.15 -10.27
N GLY A 136 -3.41 -16.21 -9.53
CA GLY A 136 -1.96 -15.96 -9.54
C GLY A 136 -1.48 -15.37 -8.22
N GLY A 137 -0.35 -14.69 -8.28
CA GLY A 137 0.25 -14.01 -7.14
C GLY A 137 1.41 -14.78 -6.52
N MET A 138 1.88 -14.28 -5.36
CA MET A 138 3.11 -14.76 -4.73
C MET A 138 3.16 -16.28 -4.50
N PRO A 139 2.13 -16.94 -3.98
CA PRO A 139 2.14 -18.39 -3.80
C PRO A 139 2.35 -19.17 -5.11
N TYR A 140 1.82 -18.65 -6.21
CA TYR A 140 1.87 -19.32 -7.50
C TYR A 140 3.24 -19.22 -8.17
N TYR A 141 3.86 -18.03 -8.22
CA TYR A 141 5.19 -17.94 -8.82
C TYR A 141 6.28 -18.60 -7.97
N ILE A 142 6.10 -18.72 -6.65
CA ILE A 142 7.00 -19.51 -5.80
C ILE A 142 6.79 -21.01 -6.04
N ARG A 143 5.54 -21.46 -6.14
CA ARG A 143 5.23 -22.87 -6.39
C ARG A 143 5.69 -23.32 -7.76
N TYR A 144 5.43 -22.56 -8.80
CA TYR A 144 5.65 -22.96 -10.20
C TYR A 144 6.93 -22.37 -10.80
N GLY A 145 7.38 -21.21 -10.36
CA GLY A 145 8.62 -20.58 -10.84
C GLY A 145 9.86 -21.10 -10.13
N LEU A 146 9.80 -21.21 -8.80
CA LEU A 146 10.92 -21.74 -8.00
C LEU A 146 10.79 -23.25 -7.73
N SER A 147 9.67 -23.87 -8.08
CA SER A 147 9.39 -25.28 -7.80
C SER A 147 9.40 -25.60 -6.28
N TRP A 148 8.95 -24.64 -5.44
CA TRP A 148 8.88 -24.79 -3.98
C TRP A 148 7.44 -24.83 -3.47
N PRO A 149 6.72 -25.96 -3.66
CA PRO A 149 5.29 -26.02 -3.36
C PRO A 149 4.96 -25.81 -1.87
N LYS A 150 5.80 -26.32 -0.97
CA LYS A 150 5.60 -26.17 0.49
C LYS A 150 5.74 -24.71 0.93
N VAL A 151 6.72 -23.98 0.37
CA VAL A 151 6.91 -22.54 0.65
C VAL A 151 5.76 -21.73 0.07
N GLY A 152 5.31 -22.05 -1.15
CA GLY A 152 4.15 -21.41 -1.75
C GLY A 152 2.88 -21.58 -0.91
N ALA A 153 2.64 -22.79 -0.38
CA ALA A 153 1.52 -23.05 0.51
C ALA A 153 1.63 -22.30 1.84
N LEU A 154 2.83 -22.26 2.45
CA LEU A 154 3.07 -21.50 3.67
C LEU A 154 2.76 -20.01 3.47
N ILE A 155 3.24 -19.42 2.35
CA ILE A 155 3.00 -18.02 2.04
C ILE A 155 1.51 -17.74 1.79
N ALA A 156 0.79 -18.68 1.16
CA ALA A 156 -0.66 -18.54 1.01
C ALA A 156 -1.37 -18.47 2.37
N VAL A 157 -1.01 -19.36 3.31
CA VAL A 157 -1.57 -19.38 4.67
C VAL A 157 -1.23 -18.09 5.42
N LEU A 158 0.05 -17.65 5.37
CA LEU A 158 0.48 -16.40 5.99
C LEU A 158 -0.23 -15.18 5.39
N GLY A 159 -0.50 -15.20 4.08
CA GLY A 159 -1.26 -14.17 3.39
C GLY A 159 -2.71 -14.10 3.92
N VAL A 160 -3.38 -15.23 4.05
CA VAL A 160 -4.75 -15.28 4.61
C VAL A 160 -4.77 -14.74 6.04
N VAL A 161 -3.82 -15.17 6.88
CA VAL A 161 -3.71 -14.68 8.27
C VAL A 161 -3.42 -13.17 8.29
N GLY A 162 -2.49 -12.70 7.43
CA GLY A 162 -2.16 -11.28 7.33
C GLY A 162 -3.37 -10.43 6.93
N TYR A 163 -4.14 -10.87 5.94
CA TYR A 163 -5.37 -10.18 5.54
C TYR A 163 -6.46 -10.22 6.62
N ALA A 164 -6.58 -11.32 7.36
CA ALA A 164 -7.53 -11.42 8.46
C ALA A 164 -7.23 -10.41 9.60
N LEU A 165 -5.96 -10.03 9.76
CA LEU A 165 -5.52 -9.05 10.77
C LEU A 165 -5.69 -7.57 10.33
N VAL A 166 -6.16 -7.29 9.11
CA VAL A 166 -6.37 -5.91 8.58
C VAL A 166 -7.66 -5.28 9.16
N PHE A 167 -7.87 -5.40 10.45
CA PHE A 167 -8.97 -4.72 11.16
C PHE A 167 -8.68 -3.24 11.45
N LEU A 168 -7.42 -2.81 11.34
CA LEU A 168 -7.01 -1.43 11.61
C LEU A 168 -7.76 -0.40 10.75
N GLN A 169 -8.09 -0.74 9.53
CA GLN A 169 -8.81 0.16 8.62
C GLN A 169 -10.21 0.46 9.13
N VAL A 170 -10.95 -0.58 9.52
CA VAL A 170 -12.32 -0.43 10.05
C VAL A 170 -12.30 0.33 11.38
N SER A 171 -11.37 0.03 12.27
CA SER A 171 -11.24 0.73 13.57
C SER A 171 -10.90 2.22 13.40
N THR A 172 -10.07 2.56 12.41
CA THR A 172 -9.71 3.96 12.14
C THR A 172 -10.88 4.71 11.51
N ILE A 173 -11.65 4.11 10.61
CA ILE A 173 -12.87 4.70 10.06
C ILE A 173 -13.86 4.95 11.21
N ALA A 174 -14.10 3.95 12.04
CA ALA A 174 -15.03 4.05 13.17
C ALA A 174 -14.61 5.14 14.17
N SER A 175 -13.32 5.22 14.50
CA SER A 175 -12.80 6.25 15.41
C SER A 175 -12.85 7.66 14.79
N SER A 176 -12.62 7.79 13.49
CA SER A 176 -12.72 9.08 12.80
C SER A 176 -14.15 9.60 12.77
N TRP A 177 -15.11 8.73 12.50
CA TRP A 177 -16.53 9.08 12.56
C TRP A 177 -16.98 9.44 13.98
N SER A 178 -16.53 8.68 14.96
CA SER A 178 -16.81 8.96 16.36
C SER A 178 -16.33 10.36 16.76
N ARG A 179 -15.12 10.75 16.35
CA ARG A 179 -14.58 12.08 16.62
C ARG A 179 -15.29 13.18 15.84
N ALA A 180 -15.67 12.93 14.59
CA ALA A 180 -16.30 13.94 13.73
C ALA A 180 -17.76 14.22 14.12
N PHE A 181 -18.50 13.19 14.51
CA PHE A 181 -19.96 13.27 14.73
C PHE A 181 -20.39 13.00 16.18
N GLY A 182 -19.46 12.72 17.09
CA GLY A 182 -19.79 12.40 18.48
C GLY A 182 -20.50 11.05 18.67
N LEU A 183 -20.49 10.18 17.65
CA LEU A 183 -21.17 8.89 17.67
C LEU A 183 -20.33 7.84 18.38
N PRO A 184 -20.95 6.86 19.07
CA PRO A 184 -20.20 5.73 19.62
C PRO A 184 -19.56 4.91 18.49
N SER A 185 -18.29 4.56 18.64
CA SER A 185 -17.46 3.94 17.57
C SER A 185 -17.99 2.61 17.01
N TRP A 186 -18.81 1.89 17.78
CA TRP A 186 -19.44 0.65 17.30
C TRP A 186 -20.46 0.87 16.18
N GLY A 187 -21.17 2.00 16.18
CA GLY A 187 -22.19 2.31 15.17
C GLY A 187 -21.59 2.39 13.76
N PRO A 188 -20.63 3.29 13.49
CA PRO A 188 -19.90 3.33 12.22
C PRO A 188 -19.21 2.01 11.86
N ALA A 189 -18.66 1.28 12.85
CA ALA A 189 -18.02 -0.01 12.60
C ALA A 189 -19.02 -1.04 12.02
N VAL A 190 -20.21 -1.14 12.59
CA VAL A 190 -21.28 -2.03 12.10
C VAL A 190 -21.70 -1.66 10.67
N VAL A 191 -21.91 -0.36 10.42
CA VAL A 191 -22.31 0.12 9.09
C VAL A 191 -21.25 -0.21 8.04
N VAL A 192 -19.97 0.11 8.31
CA VAL A 192 -18.87 -0.18 7.37
C VAL A 192 -18.72 -1.67 7.15
N THR A 193 -18.76 -2.48 8.22
CA THR A 193 -18.67 -3.94 8.11
C THR A 193 -19.83 -4.52 7.29
N GLY A 194 -21.05 -4.03 7.49
CA GLY A 194 -22.21 -4.44 6.71
C GLY A 194 -22.10 -4.10 5.23
N LEU A 195 -21.63 -2.89 4.90
CA LEU A 195 -21.39 -2.48 3.51
C LEU A 195 -20.30 -3.34 2.84
N VAL A 196 -19.19 -3.58 3.53
CA VAL A 196 -18.09 -4.42 3.03
C VAL A 196 -18.58 -5.86 2.83
N ALA A 197 -19.30 -6.43 3.79
CA ALA A 197 -19.87 -7.76 3.69
C ALA A 197 -20.82 -7.86 2.47
N MET A 198 -21.69 -6.89 2.27
CA MET A 198 -22.61 -6.83 1.12
C MET A 198 -21.85 -6.84 -0.23
N VAL A 199 -20.70 -6.20 -0.31
CA VAL A 199 -19.88 -6.19 -1.53
C VAL A 199 -19.16 -7.54 -1.70
N ILE A 200 -18.54 -8.07 -0.64
CA ILE A 200 -17.78 -9.33 -0.69
C ILE A 200 -18.66 -10.52 -1.03
N PHE A 201 -19.83 -10.65 -0.40
CA PHE A 201 -20.79 -11.73 -0.72
C PHE A 201 -21.33 -11.68 -2.15
N GLY A 202 -21.16 -10.55 -2.84
CA GLY A 202 -21.48 -10.42 -4.27
C GLY A 202 -20.42 -10.96 -5.23
N GLY A 203 -19.31 -11.49 -4.70
CA GLY A 203 -18.20 -12.08 -5.46
C GLY A 203 -17.29 -11.07 -6.14
N THR A 204 -16.27 -11.59 -6.84
CA THR A 204 -15.19 -10.81 -7.46
C THR A 204 -15.72 -9.78 -8.46
N VAL A 205 -16.73 -10.15 -9.25
CA VAL A 205 -17.33 -9.25 -10.27
C VAL A 205 -17.95 -8.02 -9.62
N ARG A 206 -18.66 -8.20 -8.50
CA ARG A 206 -19.28 -7.08 -7.77
C ARG A 206 -18.22 -6.21 -7.10
N LEU A 207 -17.20 -6.82 -6.54
CA LEU A 207 -16.07 -6.12 -5.95
C LEU A 207 -15.39 -5.21 -6.98
N VAL A 208 -15.08 -5.71 -8.18
CA VAL A 208 -14.50 -4.94 -9.28
C VAL A 208 -15.40 -3.77 -9.69
N LYS A 209 -16.71 -4.00 -9.85
CA LYS A 209 -17.68 -2.93 -10.22
C LYS A 209 -17.76 -1.82 -9.18
N VAL A 210 -17.72 -2.15 -7.90
CA VAL A 210 -17.77 -1.15 -6.83
C VAL A 210 -16.45 -0.38 -6.77
N THR A 211 -15.32 -1.08 -6.80
CA THR A 211 -13.99 -0.47 -6.70
C THR A 211 -13.68 0.45 -7.87
N GLN A 212 -14.06 0.09 -9.10
CA GLN A 212 -13.79 0.92 -10.29
C GLN A 212 -14.49 2.30 -10.26
N VAL A 213 -15.55 2.45 -9.46
CA VAL A 213 -16.26 3.73 -9.28
C VAL A 213 -15.81 4.42 -8.01
N LEU A 214 -15.80 3.68 -6.90
CA LEU A 214 -15.54 4.25 -5.58
C LEU A 214 -14.10 4.75 -5.44
N VAL A 215 -13.12 3.99 -5.95
CA VAL A 215 -11.69 4.32 -5.75
C VAL A 215 -11.27 5.58 -6.51
N PRO A 216 -11.59 5.76 -7.80
CA PRO A 216 -11.31 7.03 -8.47
C PRO A 216 -12.01 8.22 -7.79
N LEU A 217 -13.26 8.05 -7.36
CA LEU A 217 -13.98 9.11 -6.66
C LEU A 217 -13.27 9.55 -5.38
N LEU A 218 -12.85 8.59 -4.56
CA LEU A 218 -12.09 8.86 -3.32
C LEU A 218 -10.72 9.45 -3.63
N ALA A 219 -10.02 8.92 -4.64
CA ALA A 219 -8.70 9.41 -5.02
C ALA A 219 -8.75 10.86 -5.53
N PHE A 220 -9.70 11.19 -6.40
CA PHE A 220 -9.89 12.56 -6.89
C PHE A 220 -10.38 13.50 -5.78
N GLY A 221 -11.27 13.04 -4.90
CA GLY A 221 -11.72 13.80 -3.74
C GLY A 221 -10.55 14.15 -2.80
N TYR A 222 -9.72 13.16 -2.48
CA TYR A 222 -8.53 13.37 -1.66
C TYR A 222 -7.49 14.27 -2.33
N LEU A 223 -7.23 14.06 -3.63
CA LEU A 223 -6.31 14.90 -4.39
C LEU A 223 -6.82 16.34 -4.48
N GLY A 224 -8.12 16.54 -4.72
CA GLY A 224 -8.74 17.87 -4.75
C GLY A 224 -8.60 18.58 -3.40
N LEU A 225 -8.84 17.89 -2.29
CA LEU A 225 -8.63 18.42 -0.95
C LEU A 225 -7.16 18.79 -0.70
N ALA A 226 -6.23 17.90 -1.07
CA ALA A 226 -4.81 18.15 -0.93
C ALA A 226 -4.37 19.38 -1.75
N LEU A 227 -4.82 19.49 -3.00
CA LEU A 227 -4.53 20.65 -3.85
C LEU A 227 -5.13 21.94 -3.31
N ALA A 228 -6.33 21.88 -2.72
CA ALA A 228 -6.95 23.04 -2.07
C ALA A 228 -6.10 23.52 -0.86
N VAL A 229 -5.66 22.60 -0.01
CA VAL A 229 -4.77 22.93 1.12
C VAL A 229 -3.45 23.53 0.66
N ILE A 230 -2.84 22.95 -0.39
CA ILE A 230 -1.61 23.46 -1.00
C ILE A 230 -1.86 24.87 -1.58
N GLY A 231 -2.98 25.06 -2.28
CA GLY A 231 -3.34 26.35 -2.87
C GLY A 231 -3.56 27.46 -1.85
N ILE A 232 -4.22 27.14 -0.73
CA ILE A 232 -4.43 28.10 0.37
C ILE A 232 -3.09 28.49 1.03
N ASN A 233 -2.14 27.55 1.10
CA ASN A 233 -0.85 27.73 1.76
C ASN A 233 0.32 27.89 0.79
N TYR A 234 0.08 28.32 -0.45
CA TYR A 234 1.12 28.37 -1.50
C TYR A 234 2.38 29.13 -1.11
N ALA A 235 2.25 30.20 -0.31
CA ALA A 235 3.38 31.01 0.15
C ALA A 235 4.33 30.23 1.09
N GLN A 236 3.85 29.18 1.74
CA GLN A 236 4.64 28.36 2.66
C GLN A 236 5.33 27.18 1.98
N ILE A 237 5.00 26.88 0.72
CA ILE A 237 5.55 25.72 -0.01
C ILE A 237 7.09 25.75 -0.08
N PRO A 238 7.75 26.88 -0.45
CA PRO A 238 9.21 26.90 -0.53
C PRO A 238 9.90 26.63 0.81
N SER A 239 9.36 27.19 1.89
CA SER A 239 9.88 26.97 3.25
C SER A 239 9.66 25.52 3.70
N ALA A 240 8.50 24.94 3.42
CA ALA A 240 8.19 23.55 3.74
C ALA A 240 9.12 22.57 2.98
N ILE A 241 9.36 22.77 1.69
CA ILE A 241 10.30 21.96 0.90
C ILE A 241 11.73 22.10 1.46
N SER A 242 12.16 23.32 1.76
CA SER A 242 13.47 23.57 2.37
C SER A 242 13.61 22.83 3.70
N LEU A 243 12.59 22.90 4.56
CA LEU A 243 12.56 22.21 5.84
C LEU A 243 12.64 20.68 5.66
N ILE A 244 11.87 20.11 4.76
CA ILE A 244 11.89 18.67 4.45
C ILE A 244 13.30 18.23 4.03
N VAL A 245 13.92 18.95 3.09
CA VAL A 245 15.25 18.60 2.59
C VAL A 245 16.31 18.73 3.70
N ARG A 246 16.33 19.84 4.43
CA ARG A 246 17.29 20.05 5.51
C ARG A 246 17.13 19.01 6.63
N SER A 247 15.90 18.71 7.01
CA SER A 247 15.59 17.69 8.01
C SER A 247 16.00 16.27 7.55
N ALA A 248 15.82 15.96 6.26
CA ALA A 248 16.15 14.64 5.72
C ALA A 248 17.66 14.33 5.77
N PHE A 249 18.51 15.36 5.66
CA PHE A 249 19.97 15.23 5.68
C PHE A 249 20.62 15.72 6.98
N GLY A 250 19.83 16.01 8.01
CA GLY A 250 20.34 16.44 9.32
C GLY A 250 21.04 17.79 9.31
N MET A 251 20.73 18.67 8.33
CA MET A 251 21.35 19.99 8.20
C MET A 251 20.80 21.03 9.19
N GLU A 252 19.73 20.71 9.91
CA GLU A 252 19.17 21.53 10.99
C GLU A 252 19.77 21.07 12.33
N PRO A 253 20.44 21.97 13.11
CA PRO A 253 21.05 21.59 14.37
C PRO A 253 20.07 20.98 15.38
N LEU A 254 18.83 21.47 15.40
CA LEU A 254 17.74 20.94 16.24
C LEU A 254 17.27 19.53 15.80
N LEU A 255 17.47 19.18 14.54
CA LEU A 255 16.98 17.95 13.91
C LEU A 255 18.11 16.97 13.56
N ALA A 256 19.36 17.33 13.80
CA ALA A 256 20.52 16.49 13.47
C ALA A 256 20.47 15.12 14.16
N GLY A 257 19.98 15.06 15.40
CA GLY A 257 19.75 13.81 16.12
C GLY A 257 18.59 12.97 15.57
N ILE A 258 17.72 13.55 14.74
CA ILE A 258 16.53 12.91 14.19
C ILE A 258 16.76 12.43 12.74
N ALA A 259 17.88 12.80 12.12
CA ALA A 259 18.14 12.42 10.71
C ALA A 259 18.10 10.89 10.51
N GLY A 260 18.70 10.11 11.41
CA GLY A 260 18.61 8.65 11.39
C GLY A 260 17.16 8.14 11.58
N ALA A 261 16.41 8.79 12.44
CA ALA A 261 14.99 8.49 12.64
C ALA A 261 14.17 8.85 11.40
N ALA A 262 14.46 9.96 10.71
CA ALA A 262 13.80 10.34 9.47
C ALA A 262 13.95 9.26 8.39
N VAL A 263 15.14 8.72 8.20
CA VAL A 263 15.40 7.59 7.29
C VAL A 263 14.61 6.37 7.75
N ALA A 264 14.77 5.94 8.99
CA ALA A 264 14.13 4.73 9.52
C ALA A 264 12.60 4.80 9.44
N TRP A 265 12.00 5.89 9.88
CA TRP A 265 10.55 6.09 9.83
C TRP A 265 10.03 6.25 8.40
N GLY A 266 10.76 6.99 7.55
CA GLY A 266 10.39 7.18 6.16
C GLY A 266 10.39 5.88 5.38
N VAL A 267 11.45 5.08 5.50
CA VAL A 267 11.57 3.79 4.82
C VAL A 267 10.55 2.77 5.34
N ARG A 268 10.45 2.62 6.67
CA ARG A 268 9.45 1.73 7.27
C ARG A 268 8.05 2.07 6.76
N ARG A 269 7.69 3.35 6.81
CA ARG A 269 6.34 3.75 6.46
C ARG A 269 6.02 3.61 4.99
N ALA A 270 7.00 3.83 4.11
CA ALA A 270 6.85 3.59 2.69
C ALA A 270 6.67 2.10 2.34
N VAL A 271 7.27 1.20 3.11
CA VAL A 271 7.08 -0.25 2.94
C VAL A 271 5.67 -0.68 3.36
N PHE A 272 5.06 0.01 4.34
CA PHE A 272 3.68 -0.25 4.78
C PHE A 272 2.61 0.46 3.96
N ALA A 273 2.97 1.45 3.17
CA ALA A 273 2.05 2.22 2.34
C ALA A 273 1.84 1.58 0.99
#